data_7a9448c8fb8d047ad5cba15525fcb2bf
#
_entry.id   7a9448c8fb8d047ad5cba15525fcb2bf
#
_cell.length_a   1.000
_cell.length_b   1.000
_cell.length_c   1.000
_cell.angle_alpha   90.00
_cell.angle_beta   90.00
_cell.angle_gamma   90.00
#
_symmetry.space_group_name_H-M   'P 1'
#
loop_
_entity.id
_entity.type
_entity.pdbx_description
1 polymer ?
#
loop_
_entity_poly.entity_id
_entity_poly.type
_entity_poly.pdbx_seq_one_letter_code
_entity_poly.pdbx_strand_id
1 'polypeptide(L)'
;MKVIIQTAIIITSSLVISGCTTLSRTEKATLQELKSYGVSATEVQVKHPAAAGALNILPGFGNFYLAAGTDESSQWMYGFLNLLAWPVSVVWGVPEAAIDATIINKKETVNYYTFDRIGKKEFAKLVAGVTPPVQAESEIDTSPRGKRERR
;
A
#
# COMPACT_ATOMS: atom_id res chain seq x y z
N MET A 1 41.75 7.86 9.91
CA MET A 1 40.57 8.60 10.31
C MET A 1 39.60 8.88 9.17
N LYS A 2 40.01 9.46 8.03
CA LYS A 2 39.10 9.74 6.90
C LYS A 2 38.34 8.51 6.37
N VAL A 3 39.01 7.35 6.22
CA VAL A 3 38.39 6.10 5.74
C VAL A 3 37.34 5.58 6.70
N ILE A 4 37.56 5.63 8.00
CA ILE A 4 36.63 5.18 9.04
C ILE A 4 35.36 6.04 9.02
N ILE A 5 35.52 7.35 8.85
CA ILE A 5 34.38 8.29 8.77
C ILE A 5 33.59 8.06 7.49
N GLN A 6 34.24 7.84 6.33
CA GLN A 6 33.57 7.52 5.08
C GLN A 6 32.79 6.19 5.14
N THR A 7 33.42 5.17 5.74
CA THR A 7 32.76 3.85 5.90
C THR A 7 31.56 3.95 6.84
N ALA A 8 31.67 4.71 7.93
CA ALA A 8 30.56 4.95 8.84
C ALA A 8 29.40 5.69 8.14
N ILE A 9 29.68 6.70 7.32
CA ILE A 9 28.66 7.44 6.56
C ILE A 9 27.94 6.53 5.56
N ILE A 10 28.68 5.65 4.84
CA ILE A 10 28.07 4.72 3.88
C ILE A 10 27.20 3.69 4.58
N ILE A 11 27.63 3.13 5.70
CA ILE A 11 26.85 2.18 6.49
C ILE A 11 25.58 2.83 7.04
N THR A 12 25.69 4.06 7.55
CA THR A 12 24.55 4.82 8.08
C THR A 12 23.54 5.16 6.97
N SER A 13 24.01 5.55 5.78
CA SER A 13 23.14 5.81 4.63
C SER A 13 22.39 4.56 4.14
N SER A 14 23.02 3.39 4.19
CA SER A 14 22.38 2.13 3.77
C SER A 14 21.31 1.65 4.76
N LEU A 15 21.45 1.94 6.03
CA LEU A 15 20.45 1.59 7.07
C LEU A 15 19.20 2.48 7.00
N VAL A 16 19.33 3.72 6.56
CA VAL A 16 18.21 4.67 6.47
C VAL A 16 17.21 4.29 5.37
N ILE A 17 17.66 3.59 4.32
CA ILE A 17 16.79 3.22 3.18
C ILE A 17 15.88 2.01 3.51
N SER A 18 16.15 1.26 4.57
CA SER A 18 15.39 0.05 4.94
C SER A 18 14.17 0.31 5.81
N GLY A 19 13.94 1.55 6.22
CA GLY A 19 12.95 1.91 7.23
C GLY A 19 11.56 2.22 6.74
N CYS A 20 11.39 2.52 5.46
CA CYS A 20 10.08 2.88 4.95
C CYS A 20 9.17 1.67 4.82
N THR A 21 7.96 1.78 5.34
CA THR A 21 6.86 0.85 5.07
C THR A 21 6.68 0.73 3.55
N THR A 22 6.64 -0.49 3.02
CA THR A 22 6.52 -0.72 1.59
C THR A 22 5.32 -1.58 1.24
N LEU A 23 4.72 -1.32 0.08
CA LEU A 23 3.69 -2.19 -0.49
C LEU A 23 4.33 -3.41 -1.14
N SER A 24 3.82 -4.58 -0.84
CA SER A 24 4.15 -5.83 -1.52
C SER A 24 3.71 -5.81 -3.00
N ARG A 25 4.18 -6.76 -3.79
CA ARG A 25 3.76 -6.87 -5.19
C ARG A 25 2.26 -7.14 -5.34
N THR A 26 1.72 -7.98 -4.46
CA THR A 26 0.29 -8.31 -4.44
C THR A 26 -0.54 -7.09 -4.07
N GLU A 27 -0.19 -6.35 -3.02
CA GLU A 27 -0.88 -5.12 -2.65
C GLU A 27 -0.86 -4.07 -3.76
N LYS A 28 0.26 -3.93 -4.47
CA LYS A 28 0.37 -3.02 -5.61
C LYS A 28 -0.56 -3.44 -6.76
N ALA A 29 -0.63 -4.73 -7.07
CA ALA A 29 -1.51 -5.26 -8.12
C ALA A 29 -2.98 -5.04 -7.75
N THR A 30 -3.39 -5.37 -6.52
CA THR A 30 -4.74 -5.14 -6.02
C THR A 30 -5.12 -3.65 -6.02
N LEU A 31 -4.20 -2.77 -5.61
CA LEU A 31 -4.43 -1.32 -5.69
C LEU A 31 -4.64 -0.84 -7.13
N GLN A 32 -3.91 -1.42 -8.07
CA GLN A 32 -4.05 -1.07 -9.48
C GLN A 32 -5.40 -1.54 -10.03
N GLU A 33 -5.85 -2.73 -9.62
CA GLU A 33 -7.17 -3.25 -9.91
C GLU A 33 -8.27 -2.36 -9.31
N LEU A 34 -8.21 -2.06 -8.01
CA LEU A 34 -9.16 -1.16 -7.34
C LEU A 34 -9.27 0.21 -8.03
N LYS A 35 -8.13 0.77 -8.44
CA LYS A 35 -8.09 2.03 -9.20
C LYS A 35 -8.78 1.94 -10.55
N SER A 36 -8.71 0.81 -11.24
CA SER A 36 -9.40 0.62 -12.53
C SER A 36 -10.93 0.67 -12.38
N TYR A 37 -11.45 0.38 -11.19
CA TYR A 37 -12.85 0.50 -10.81
C TYR A 37 -13.20 1.83 -10.13
N GLY A 38 -12.29 2.80 -10.12
CA GLY A 38 -12.52 4.13 -9.59
C GLY A 38 -12.27 4.31 -8.10
N VAL A 39 -11.75 3.30 -7.41
CA VAL A 39 -11.42 3.38 -5.98
C VAL A 39 -10.15 4.21 -5.78
N SER A 40 -10.16 5.16 -4.85
CA SER A 40 -8.97 5.91 -4.48
C SER A 40 -7.94 5.00 -3.80
N ALA A 41 -6.64 5.21 -4.08
CA ALA A 41 -5.58 4.41 -3.46
C ALA A 41 -5.50 4.56 -1.93
N THR A 42 -6.06 5.63 -1.39
CA THR A 42 -6.10 5.97 0.04
C THR A 42 -7.55 6.21 0.49
N GLU A 43 -8.49 5.42 -0.05
CA GLU A 43 -9.92 5.51 0.30
C GLU A 43 -10.14 5.32 1.79
N VAL A 44 -9.46 4.31 2.37
CA VAL A 44 -9.47 4.08 3.81
C VAL A 44 -8.33 4.84 4.46
N GLN A 45 -8.66 5.82 5.28
CA GLN A 45 -7.68 6.65 5.98
C GLN A 45 -7.69 6.34 7.48
N VAL A 46 -6.75 5.53 7.93
CA VAL A 46 -6.53 5.22 9.36
C VAL A 46 -5.46 6.10 9.98
N LYS A 47 -4.59 6.69 9.15
CA LYS A 47 -3.50 7.59 9.58
C LYS A 47 -3.51 8.87 8.77
N HIS A 48 -3.30 9.99 9.45
CA HIS A 48 -3.24 11.29 8.80
C HIS A 48 -1.78 11.66 8.50
N PRO A 49 -1.36 11.79 7.21
CA PRO A 49 0.04 12.02 6.84
C PRO A 49 0.65 13.28 7.45
N ALA A 50 -0.12 14.38 7.45
CA ALA A 50 0.36 15.63 8.05
C ALA A 50 0.52 15.53 9.57
N ALA A 51 -0.35 14.79 10.26
CA ALA A 51 -0.22 14.56 11.70
C ALA A 51 1.00 13.70 12.02
N ALA A 52 1.26 12.64 11.23
CA ALA A 52 2.43 11.79 11.38
C ALA A 52 3.72 12.59 11.22
N GLY A 53 3.84 13.41 10.18
CA GLY A 53 4.98 14.29 9.96
C GLY A 53 5.13 15.32 11.07
N ALA A 54 4.06 16.02 11.45
CA ALA A 54 4.10 17.04 12.50
C ALA A 54 4.50 16.44 13.86
N LEU A 55 4.00 15.27 14.22
CA LEU A 55 4.39 14.58 15.45
C LEU A 55 5.86 14.17 15.44
N ASN A 56 6.44 13.90 14.27
CA ASN A 56 7.84 13.50 14.16
C ASN A 56 8.84 14.66 14.22
N ILE A 57 8.37 15.91 14.37
CA ILE A 57 9.17 17.04 14.85
C ILE A 57 9.69 16.73 16.26
N LEU A 58 8.89 16.06 17.08
CA LEU A 58 9.37 15.38 18.28
C LEU A 58 9.85 14.00 17.84
N PRO A 59 11.18 13.72 17.87
CA PRO A 59 11.76 12.55 17.21
C PRO A 59 11.09 11.24 17.64
N GLY A 60 10.64 10.46 16.67
CA GLY A 60 10.01 9.16 16.91
C GLY A 60 8.51 9.19 17.23
N PHE A 61 7.93 10.33 17.62
CA PHE A 61 6.51 10.39 17.99
C PHE A 61 5.60 10.12 16.79
N GLY A 62 5.98 10.54 15.57
CA GLY A 62 5.29 10.20 14.35
C GLY A 62 5.26 8.70 14.11
N ASN A 63 6.38 8.00 14.34
CA ASN A 63 6.46 6.55 14.21
C ASN A 63 5.61 5.83 15.25
N PHE A 64 5.60 6.28 16.52
CA PHE A 64 4.72 5.74 17.55
C PHE A 64 3.24 5.92 17.21
N TYR A 65 2.88 7.08 16.65
CA TYR A 65 1.54 7.32 16.13
C TYR A 65 1.19 6.35 14.99
N LEU A 66 2.13 6.06 14.09
CA LEU A 66 1.92 5.10 12.99
C LEU A 66 1.76 3.67 13.50
N ALA A 67 2.54 3.26 14.49
CA ALA A 67 2.48 1.93 15.10
C ALA A 67 1.16 1.70 15.86
N ALA A 68 0.63 2.72 16.52
CA ALA A 68 -0.55 2.58 17.36
C ALA A 68 -1.79 2.22 16.53
N GLY A 69 -2.35 1.03 16.75
CA GLY A 69 -3.58 0.56 16.09
C GLY A 69 -3.41 0.18 14.61
N THR A 70 -2.19 -0.17 14.20
CA THR A 70 -1.88 -0.76 12.88
C THR A 70 -1.03 -2.00 13.05
N ASP A 71 -0.94 -2.84 12.02
CA ASP A 71 -0.11 -4.05 12.02
C ASP A 71 1.38 -3.75 11.78
N GLU A 72 1.75 -2.46 11.66
CA GLU A 72 3.12 -2.02 11.38
C GLU A 72 3.97 -1.95 12.67
N SER A 73 4.21 -3.10 13.29
CA SER A 73 4.98 -3.20 14.55
C SER A 73 6.42 -2.69 14.46
N SER A 74 7.01 -2.69 13.26
CA SER A 74 8.34 -2.14 13.01
C SER A 74 8.44 -0.65 13.32
N GLN A 75 7.35 0.09 13.23
CA GLN A 75 7.30 1.53 13.52
C GLN A 75 7.65 1.85 14.99
N TRP A 76 7.40 0.94 15.93
CA TRP A 76 7.86 1.11 17.32
C TRP A 76 9.38 1.20 17.41
N MET A 77 10.08 0.32 16.70
CA MET A 77 11.54 0.30 16.68
C MET A 77 12.10 1.57 16.02
N TYR A 78 11.53 2.01 14.91
CA TYR A 78 11.95 3.26 14.26
C TYR A 78 11.69 4.48 15.12
N GLY A 79 10.59 4.50 15.88
CA GLY A 79 10.33 5.55 16.86
C GLY A 79 11.46 5.67 17.89
N PHE A 80 11.90 4.56 18.45
CA PHE A 80 13.04 4.55 19.39
C PHE A 80 14.36 4.93 18.73
N LEU A 81 14.64 4.48 17.52
CA LEU A 81 15.86 4.83 16.79
C LEU A 81 15.90 6.33 16.48
N ASN A 82 14.79 6.91 16.06
CA ASN A 82 14.66 8.34 15.81
C ASN A 82 14.87 9.16 17.10
N LEU A 83 14.36 8.67 18.23
CA LEU A 83 14.56 9.32 19.52
C LEU A 83 16.05 9.32 19.93
N LEU A 84 16.76 8.20 19.71
CA LEU A 84 18.19 8.08 19.99
C LEU A 84 19.06 8.95 19.07
N ALA A 85 18.64 9.11 17.81
CA ALA A 85 19.37 9.90 16.80
C ALA A 85 19.03 11.40 16.84
N TRP A 86 18.23 11.86 17.82
CA TRP A 86 17.92 13.29 17.97
C TRP A 86 19.19 14.12 18.18
N PRO A 87 19.30 15.35 17.61
CA PRO A 87 18.28 16.07 16.82
C PRO A 87 18.34 15.83 15.29
N VAL A 88 19.27 15.01 14.82
CA VAL A 88 19.54 14.83 13.39
C VAL A 88 18.37 14.10 12.69
N SER A 89 17.70 13.20 13.39
CA SER A 89 16.59 12.40 12.85
C SER A 89 15.37 13.20 12.39
N VAL A 90 15.19 14.43 12.86
CA VAL A 90 14.05 15.29 12.48
C VAL A 90 14.06 15.57 10.97
N VAL A 91 15.24 15.72 10.37
CA VAL A 91 15.39 16.08 8.94
C VAL A 91 14.78 15.04 8.01
N TRP A 92 14.96 13.75 8.31
CA TRP A 92 14.39 12.66 7.50
C TRP A 92 13.11 12.08 8.09
N GLY A 93 12.97 12.06 9.41
CA GLY A 93 11.84 11.44 10.09
C GLY A 93 10.51 12.13 9.83
N VAL A 94 10.50 13.46 9.62
CA VAL A 94 9.26 14.18 9.29
C VAL A 94 8.69 13.75 7.94
N PRO A 95 9.44 13.81 6.82
CA PRO A 95 8.92 13.33 5.53
C PRO A 95 8.69 11.82 5.51
N GLU A 96 9.53 11.03 6.18
CA GLU A 96 9.36 9.58 6.29
C GLU A 96 8.02 9.21 6.93
N ALA A 97 7.70 9.77 8.09
CA ALA A 97 6.44 9.49 8.78
C ALA A 97 5.21 9.88 7.95
N ALA A 98 5.26 10.96 7.18
CA ALA A 98 4.17 11.36 6.30
C ALA A 98 4.00 10.39 5.11
N ILE A 99 5.09 9.91 4.55
CA ILE A 99 5.10 8.91 3.47
C ILE A 99 4.55 7.58 4.00
N ASP A 100 5.04 7.12 5.15
CA ASP A 100 4.61 5.88 5.78
C ASP A 100 3.11 5.89 6.12
N ALA A 101 2.58 7.00 6.64
CA ALA A 101 1.15 7.16 6.85
C ALA A 101 0.34 6.94 5.55
N THR A 102 0.84 7.46 4.44
CA THR A 102 0.21 7.27 3.12
C THR A 102 0.27 5.81 2.67
N ILE A 103 1.38 5.13 2.91
CA ILE A 103 1.55 3.72 2.56
C ILE A 103 0.65 2.84 3.42
N ILE A 104 0.56 3.12 4.73
CA ILE A 104 -0.36 2.43 5.65
C ILE A 104 -1.81 2.58 5.17
N ASN A 105 -2.26 3.78 4.81
CA ASN A 105 -3.60 3.97 4.27
C ASN A 105 -3.85 3.18 2.99
N LYS A 106 -2.85 3.04 2.11
CA LYS A 106 -2.94 2.19 0.92
C LYS A 106 -3.09 0.70 1.28
N LYS A 107 -2.33 0.22 2.27
CA LYS A 107 -2.47 -1.16 2.77
C LYS A 107 -3.86 -1.38 3.36
N GLU A 108 -4.33 -0.45 4.18
CA GLU A 108 -5.67 -0.55 4.77
C GLU A 108 -6.78 -0.51 3.71
N THR A 109 -6.61 0.28 2.65
CA THR A 109 -7.54 0.25 1.50
C THR A 109 -7.56 -1.14 0.85
N VAL A 110 -6.39 -1.75 0.60
CA VAL A 110 -6.32 -3.12 0.07
C VAL A 110 -6.97 -4.11 1.02
N ASN A 111 -6.66 -4.05 2.30
CA ASN A 111 -7.20 -4.94 3.33
C ASN A 111 -8.73 -4.83 3.40
N TYR A 112 -9.27 -3.62 3.40
CA TYR A 112 -10.70 -3.37 3.44
C TYR A 112 -11.42 -4.03 2.26
N TYR A 113 -10.99 -3.79 1.04
CA TYR A 113 -11.66 -4.35 -0.14
C TYR A 113 -11.39 -5.84 -0.34
N THR A 114 -10.26 -6.37 0.21
CA THR A 114 -9.89 -7.79 0.05
C THR A 114 -10.43 -8.68 1.16
N PHE A 115 -10.46 -8.21 2.41
CA PHE A 115 -10.74 -9.06 3.57
C PHE A 115 -11.99 -8.65 4.34
N ASP A 116 -12.32 -7.37 4.39
CA ASP A 116 -13.51 -6.92 5.10
C ASP A 116 -14.80 -7.30 4.35
N ARG A 117 -15.82 -7.70 5.10
CA ARG A 117 -17.11 -8.15 4.55
C ARG A 117 -17.88 -7.04 3.83
N ILE A 118 -17.77 -5.80 4.35
CA ILE A 118 -18.46 -4.65 3.78
C ILE A 118 -17.71 -4.21 2.52
N GLY A 119 -16.39 -4.06 2.60
CA GLY A 119 -15.54 -3.67 1.48
C GLY A 119 -15.68 -4.61 0.29
N LYS A 120 -15.70 -5.93 0.52
CA LYS A 120 -15.98 -6.93 -0.54
C LYS A 120 -17.31 -6.71 -1.25
N LYS A 121 -18.37 -6.41 -0.48
CA LYS A 121 -19.70 -6.15 -1.06
C LYS A 121 -19.71 -4.85 -1.87
N GLU A 122 -19.02 -3.83 -1.39
CA GLU A 122 -18.89 -2.56 -2.12
C GLU A 122 -18.12 -2.75 -3.41
N PHE A 123 -16.99 -3.45 -3.36
CA PHE A 123 -16.21 -3.77 -4.56
C PHE A 123 -17.00 -4.58 -5.57
N ALA A 124 -17.73 -5.60 -5.13
CA ALA A 124 -18.60 -6.39 -6.01
C ALA A 124 -19.65 -5.54 -6.73
N LYS A 125 -20.21 -4.51 -6.06
CA LYS A 125 -21.15 -3.58 -6.70
C LYS A 125 -20.46 -2.69 -7.75
N LEU A 126 -19.24 -2.23 -7.48
CA LEU A 126 -18.45 -1.45 -8.43
C LEU A 126 -18.14 -2.26 -9.69
N VAL A 127 -17.69 -3.50 -9.53
CA VAL A 127 -17.43 -4.43 -10.63
C VAL A 127 -18.70 -4.68 -11.45
N ALA A 128 -19.82 -4.95 -10.80
CA ALA A 128 -21.10 -5.18 -11.47
C ALA A 128 -21.60 -3.94 -12.24
N GLY A 129 -21.30 -2.74 -11.75
CA GLY A 129 -21.69 -1.48 -12.41
C GLY A 129 -20.83 -1.12 -13.63
N VAL A 130 -19.58 -1.63 -13.68
CA VAL A 130 -18.63 -1.37 -14.78
C VAL A 130 -18.67 -2.47 -15.84
N THR A 131 -19.02 -3.69 -15.46
CA THR A 131 -19.15 -4.79 -16.42
C THR A 131 -20.35 -4.53 -17.33
N PRO A 132 -20.16 -4.27 -18.65
CA PRO A 132 -21.29 -4.20 -19.55
C PRO A 132 -22.04 -5.53 -19.47
N PRO A 133 -23.38 -5.52 -19.62
CA PRO A 133 -24.14 -6.76 -19.63
C PRO A 133 -23.48 -7.69 -20.64
N VAL A 134 -23.00 -8.84 -20.14
CA VAL A 134 -22.44 -9.88 -21.00
C VAL A 134 -23.48 -10.12 -22.07
N GLN A 135 -23.17 -9.69 -23.32
CA GLN A 135 -24.00 -10.07 -24.44
C GLN A 135 -24.06 -11.57 -24.40
N ALA A 136 -25.27 -12.08 -24.18
CA ALA A 136 -25.57 -13.49 -24.17
C ALA A 136 -24.82 -14.13 -25.34
N GLU A 137 -23.93 -15.01 -24.97
CA GLU A 137 -23.06 -15.77 -25.84
C GLU A 137 -23.84 -16.19 -27.06
N SER A 138 -23.46 -15.65 -28.20
CA SER A 138 -24.05 -15.98 -29.49
C SER A 138 -24.10 -17.47 -29.61
N GLU A 139 -25.32 -17.97 -29.70
CA GLU A 139 -25.72 -19.29 -30.10
C GLU A 139 -24.66 -19.93 -30.99
N ILE A 140 -23.98 -20.95 -30.45
CA ILE A 140 -23.13 -21.83 -31.24
C ILE A 140 -24.08 -22.50 -32.22
N ASP A 141 -24.09 -22.00 -33.46
CA ASP A 141 -24.76 -22.66 -34.58
C ASP A 141 -24.15 -24.04 -34.75
N THR A 142 -24.78 -25.03 -34.10
CA THR A 142 -24.56 -26.45 -34.37
C THR A 142 -25.36 -26.85 -35.58
N SER A 143 -25.05 -26.25 -36.74
CA SER A 143 -25.56 -26.76 -38.02
C SER A 143 -24.94 -28.11 -38.30
N PRO A 144 -25.75 -29.19 -38.49
CA PRO A 144 -25.24 -30.51 -38.76
C PRO A 144 -24.61 -30.55 -40.15
N ARG A 145 -23.28 -30.68 -40.19
CA ARG A 145 -22.47 -30.83 -41.40
C ARG A 145 -22.97 -32.00 -42.24
N GLY A 146 -23.56 -31.66 -43.38
CA GLY A 146 -24.16 -32.59 -44.32
C GLY A 146 -23.30 -33.81 -44.66
N LYS A 147 -23.98 -34.94 -44.66
CA LYS A 147 -23.55 -36.25 -45.12
C LYS A 147 -23.01 -36.16 -46.55
N ARG A 148 -21.72 -36.34 -46.73
CA ARG A 148 -21.11 -36.49 -48.08
C ARG A 148 -21.32 -37.94 -48.52
N GLU A 149 -22.34 -38.15 -49.32
CA GLU A 149 -22.62 -39.41 -50.03
C GLU A 149 -21.54 -39.65 -51.11
N ARG A 150 -20.88 -40.81 -51.02
CA ARG A 150 -19.93 -41.26 -52.06
C ARG A 150 -20.72 -42.06 -53.08
N ARG A 151 -20.62 -41.69 -54.32
CA ARG A 151 -20.76 -42.54 -55.50
C ARG A 151 -19.44 -42.60 -56.25
#